data_bc44c7fb59c71aa36409931e3eb93d22
#
_entry.id   bc44c7fb59c71aa36409931e3eb93d22
#
_cell.length_a   1.000
_cell.length_b   1.000
_cell.length_c   1.000
_cell.angle_alpha   90.00
_cell.angle_beta   90.00
_cell.angle_gamma   90.00
#
_symmetry.space_group_name_H-M   'P 1'
#
loop_
_entity.id
_entity.type
_entity.pdbx_description
1 polymer ?
#
loop_
_entity_poly.entity_id
_entity_poly.type
_entity_poly.pdbx_seq_one_letter_code
_entity_poly.pdbx_strand_id
1 'polypeptide(L)'
;LIPQQCGKGKAKRYYQTRTLVQYAFLTFTGLAVFYKIDDPQARVAGIGLLFPGAGFVAVCTIPSILALFLTLGAVPLILFMWFGCGGLIFPILLWVGSDLLAVALARDTVLEAAGPIVTVACILGITYVTWQTQTANQEAEKRREQRNAYLVNAVQENQAKAQPAPPPGSREADERTLRFLQWVLELGLSPIDDFSYHDVIDQFQTSAIRYQLYQGIYELTAYQNHYCPNFHGYLSKAERGLIEKSMSKRVMNFWKWESLMGKFTLDWDPVKEDNIVSEASAVPVETNSLQMVSGYILLGAALYQIVTRDDRYAKENSMEFVVTDGARYKYDLGSIADAVFRNMDQNPYNLYPCEPNWIYSLCNLVGK
;
A
#
# COMPACT_ATOMS: atom_id res chain seq x y z
N LEU A 1 -9.56 -15.00 17.95
CA LEU A 1 -10.54 -13.94 18.21
C LEU A 1 -9.94 -12.56 17.98
N ILE A 2 -10.76 -11.63 17.51
CA ILE A 2 -10.31 -10.25 17.24
C ILE A 2 -10.14 -9.52 18.59
N PRO A 3 -8.92 -9.01 18.91
CA PRO A 3 -8.67 -8.37 20.19
C PRO A 3 -9.47 -7.08 20.39
N GLN A 4 -9.88 -6.83 21.62
CA GLN A 4 -10.66 -5.64 21.98
C GLN A 4 -9.89 -4.32 21.81
N GLN A 5 -8.56 -4.38 21.92
CA GLN A 5 -7.70 -3.20 21.85
C GLN A 5 -7.09 -2.93 20.46
N CYS A 6 -7.57 -3.64 19.43
CA CYS A 6 -7.09 -3.43 18.07
C CYS A 6 -7.30 -1.98 17.64
N GLY A 7 -6.23 -1.30 17.27
CA GLY A 7 -6.26 0.10 16.82
C GLY A 7 -6.30 1.18 17.93
N LYS A 8 -6.16 0.83 19.21
CA LYS A 8 -6.12 1.78 20.33
C LYS A 8 -4.70 1.98 20.90
N GLY A 9 -3.65 1.94 20.09
CA GLY A 9 -2.27 2.04 20.55
C GLY A 9 -1.78 3.46 20.87
N LYS A 10 -0.65 3.57 21.58
CA LYS A 10 0.03 4.84 21.91
C LYS A 10 0.39 5.63 20.64
N ALA A 11 0.82 4.95 19.58
CA ALA A 11 1.15 5.56 18.31
C ALA A 11 -0.04 6.34 17.71
N LYS A 12 -1.25 5.77 17.73
CA LYS A 12 -2.46 6.45 17.23
C LYS A 12 -2.72 7.77 17.96
N ARG A 13 -2.60 7.79 19.30
CA ARG A 13 -2.80 9.01 20.10
C ARG A 13 -1.71 10.04 19.79
N TYR A 14 -0.47 9.62 19.66
CA TYR A 14 0.63 10.50 19.30
C TYR A 14 0.38 11.21 17.97
N TYR A 15 0.07 10.46 16.92
CA TYR A 15 -0.18 11.04 15.59
C TYR A 15 -1.42 11.92 15.56
N GLN A 16 -2.50 11.52 16.23
CA GLN A 16 -3.70 12.37 16.34
C GLN A 16 -3.40 13.69 17.03
N THR A 17 -2.70 13.66 18.16
CA THR A 17 -2.32 14.89 18.89
C THR A 17 -1.39 15.75 18.03
N ARG A 18 -0.38 15.16 17.41
CA ARG A 18 0.54 15.89 16.52
C ARG A 18 -0.22 16.58 15.39
N THR A 19 -1.11 15.87 14.70
CA THR A 19 -1.91 16.43 13.60
C THR A 19 -2.81 17.56 14.08
N LEU A 20 -3.48 17.41 15.22
CA LEU A 20 -4.33 18.47 15.78
C LEU A 20 -3.52 19.72 16.15
N VAL A 21 -2.34 19.53 16.74
CA VAL A 21 -1.44 20.66 17.08
C VAL A 21 -0.96 21.38 15.82
N GLN A 22 -0.54 20.62 14.80
CA GLN A 22 -0.12 21.20 13.52
C GLN A 22 -1.25 21.97 12.83
N TYR A 23 -2.45 21.37 12.79
CA TYR A 23 -3.62 22.02 12.19
C TYR A 23 -4.05 23.27 12.98
N ALA A 24 -4.04 23.21 14.31
CA ALA A 24 -4.31 24.37 15.15
C ALA A 24 -3.30 25.50 14.90
N PHE A 25 -2.02 25.16 14.79
CA PHE A 25 -0.97 26.13 14.47
C PHE A 25 -1.23 26.81 13.11
N LEU A 26 -1.52 26.04 12.07
CA LEU A 26 -1.87 26.59 10.74
C LEU A 26 -3.10 27.47 10.79
N THR A 27 -4.15 27.06 11.49
CA THR A 27 -5.39 27.81 11.64
C THR A 27 -5.16 29.14 12.37
N PHE A 28 -4.44 29.11 13.50
CA PHE A 28 -4.13 30.34 14.23
C PHE A 28 -3.24 31.29 13.44
N THR A 29 -2.24 30.74 12.74
CA THR A 29 -1.39 31.54 11.83
C THR A 29 -2.21 32.17 10.73
N GLY A 30 -3.06 31.43 10.07
CA GLY A 30 -3.92 31.92 9.00
C GLY A 30 -4.88 33.03 9.47
N LEU A 31 -5.53 32.84 10.61
CA LEU A 31 -6.40 33.85 11.21
C LEU A 31 -5.61 35.09 11.66
N ALA A 32 -4.40 34.90 12.22
CA ALA A 32 -3.55 36.02 12.59
C ALA A 32 -3.14 36.86 11.38
N VAL A 33 -2.79 36.23 10.26
CA VAL A 33 -2.51 36.90 8.99
C VAL A 33 -3.75 37.65 8.50
N PHE A 34 -4.91 37.00 8.50
CA PHE A 34 -6.17 37.62 8.06
C PHE A 34 -6.54 38.88 8.85
N TYR A 35 -6.36 38.87 10.17
CA TYR A 35 -6.81 40.00 11.03
C TYR A 35 -5.74 41.03 11.32
N LYS A 36 -4.47 40.75 11.08
CA LYS A 36 -3.35 41.64 11.47
C LYS A 36 -2.61 42.26 10.29
N ILE A 37 -2.80 41.73 9.08
CA ILE A 37 -2.14 42.25 7.88
C ILE A 37 -3.20 42.93 7.02
N ASP A 38 -2.91 44.13 6.55
CA ASP A 38 -3.85 44.93 5.75
C ASP A 38 -3.81 44.57 4.26
N ASP A 39 -2.75 43.88 3.80
CA ASP A 39 -2.63 43.45 2.39
C ASP A 39 -3.71 42.42 2.02
N PRO A 40 -4.56 42.72 1.02
CA PRO A 40 -5.64 41.81 0.64
C PRO A 40 -5.19 40.42 0.21
N GLN A 41 -4.06 40.30 -0.49
CA GLN A 41 -3.52 39.02 -0.94
C GLN A 41 -3.06 38.19 0.24
N ALA A 42 -2.34 38.78 1.19
CA ALA A 42 -1.93 38.12 2.40
C ALA A 42 -3.15 37.65 3.23
N ARG A 43 -4.20 38.46 3.31
CA ARG A 43 -5.44 38.09 4.01
C ARG A 43 -6.15 36.90 3.37
N VAL A 44 -6.22 36.86 2.04
CA VAL A 44 -6.78 35.72 1.28
C VAL A 44 -5.96 34.47 1.53
N ALA A 45 -4.61 34.58 1.45
CA ALA A 45 -3.72 33.46 1.78
C ALA A 45 -3.90 32.98 3.22
N GLY A 46 -4.04 33.90 4.18
CA GLY A 46 -4.31 33.55 5.58
C GLY A 46 -5.54 32.65 5.76
N ILE A 47 -6.65 32.98 5.08
CA ILE A 47 -7.87 32.16 5.11
C ILE A 47 -7.65 30.85 4.36
N GLY A 48 -6.90 30.84 3.25
CA GLY A 48 -6.56 29.65 2.47
C GLY A 48 -5.82 28.55 3.25
N LEU A 49 -5.12 28.95 4.33
CA LEU A 49 -4.47 27.98 5.24
C LEU A 49 -5.45 27.13 6.07
N LEU A 50 -6.73 27.49 6.16
CA LEU A 50 -7.67 26.75 7.01
C LEU A 50 -8.16 25.45 6.37
N PHE A 51 -8.47 25.46 5.09
CA PHE A 51 -8.77 24.26 4.30
C PHE A 51 -8.65 24.53 2.79
N PRO A 52 -8.52 23.50 1.94
CA PRO A 52 -8.42 23.68 0.49
C PRO A 52 -9.60 24.48 -0.08
N GLY A 53 -9.28 25.61 -0.71
CA GLY A 53 -10.28 26.51 -1.29
C GLY A 53 -10.86 27.55 -0.34
N ALA A 54 -10.50 27.57 0.94
CA ALA A 54 -11.02 28.55 1.91
C ALA A 54 -10.76 30.02 1.50
N GLY A 55 -9.61 30.29 0.88
CA GLY A 55 -9.27 31.63 0.37
C GLY A 55 -10.29 32.20 -0.61
N PHE A 56 -10.98 31.36 -1.38
CA PHE A 56 -12.04 31.81 -2.28
C PHE A 56 -13.23 32.46 -1.57
N VAL A 57 -13.49 32.10 -0.31
CA VAL A 57 -14.53 32.74 0.51
C VAL A 57 -14.17 34.21 0.79
N ALA A 58 -12.90 34.49 1.04
CA ALA A 58 -12.41 35.82 1.29
C ALA A 58 -12.48 36.73 0.03
N VAL A 59 -12.26 36.16 -1.15
CA VAL A 59 -12.39 36.86 -2.45
C VAL A 59 -13.83 37.19 -2.80
N CYS A 60 -14.77 36.33 -2.50
CA CYS A 60 -16.23 36.49 -2.60
C CYS A 60 -16.73 37.04 -3.95
N THR A 61 -16.23 36.52 -5.05
CA THR A 61 -16.69 36.79 -6.42
C THR A 61 -17.35 35.55 -7.03
N ILE A 62 -18.19 35.74 -8.07
CA ILE A 62 -18.81 34.58 -8.74
C ILE A 62 -17.76 33.56 -9.20
N PRO A 63 -16.65 33.94 -9.87
CA PRO A 63 -15.62 32.99 -10.23
C PRO A 63 -14.96 32.29 -9.02
N SER A 64 -14.73 33.01 -7.92
CA SER A 64 -14.14 32.42 -6.71
C SER A 64 -15.07 31.42 -6.03
N ILE A 65 -16.38 31.73 -5.98
CA ILE A 65 -17.39 30.80 -5.44
C ILE A 65 -17.43 29.51 -6.30
N LEU A 66 -17.43 29.65 -7.62
CA LEU A 66 -17.35 28.48 -8.51
C LEU A 66 -16.06 27.67 -8.29
N ALA A 67 -14.93 28.36 -8.16
CA ALA A 67 -13.64 27.71 -7.86
C ALA A 67 -13.65 26.98 -6.51
N LEU A 68 -14.31 27.52 -5.49
CA LEU A 68 -14.53 26.84 -4.20
C LEU A 68 -15.27 25.51 -4.39
N PHE A 69 -16.41 25.53 -5.11
CA PHE A 69 -17.19 24.31 -5.35
C PHE A 69 -16.40 23.29 -6.18
N LEU A 70 -15.65 23.71 -7.18
CA LEU A 70 -14.78 22.85 -7.96
C LEU A 70 -13.67 22.23 -7.11
N THR A 71 -13.05 23.01 -6.22
CA THR A 71 -12.02 22.53 -5.29
C THR A 71 -12.59 21.49 -4.33
N LEU A 72 -13.73 21.75 -3.71
CA LEU A 72 -14.38 20.80 -2.81
C LEU A 72 -14.87 19.54 -3.55
N GLY A 73 -15.39 19.70 -4.78
CA GLY A 73 -15.79 18.59 -5.64
C GLY A 73 -14.62 17.72 -6.11
N ALA A 74 -13.40 18.27 -6.18
CA ALA A 74 -12.20 17.52 -6.52
C ALA A 74 -11.65 16.66 -5.36
N VAL A 75 -12.04 16.94 -4.11
CA VAL A 75 -11.52 16.23 -2.93
C VAL A 75 -11.67 14.70 -3.04
N PRO A 76 -12.82 14.12 -3.42
CA PRO A 76 -12.94 12.66 -3.55
C PRO A 76 -11.96 12.07 -4.58
N LEU A 77 -11.78 12.75 -5.72
CA LEU A 77 -10.82 12.32 -6.74
C LEU A 77 -9.38 12.38 -6.20
N ILE A 78 -9.03 13.46 -5.52
CA ILE A 78 -7.70 13.63 -4.92
C ILE A 78 -7.42 12.59 -3.84
N LEU A 79 -8.41 12.26 -3.01
CA LEU A 79 -8.30 11.19 -2.02
C LEU A 79 -8.14 9.82 -2.70
N PHE A 80 -8.85 9.58 -3.79
CA PHE A 80 -8.66 8.38 -4.59
C PHE A 80 -7.24 8.29 -5.18
N MET A 81 -6.73 9.39 -5.76
CA MET A 81 -5.35 9.45 -6.27
C MET A 81 -4.32 9.24 -5.16
N TRP A 82 -4.59 9.73 -3.96
CA TRP A 82 -3.72 9.49 -2.82
C TRP A 82 -3.74 8.02 -2.37
N PHE A 83 -4.92 7.49 -2.03
CA PHE A 83 -5.04 6.14 -1.47
C PHE A 83 -4.93 5.03 -2.53
N GLY A 84 -5.45 5.27 -3.72
CA GLY A 84 -5.46 4.28 -4.79
C GLY A 84 -4.17 4.23 -5.61
N CYS A 85 -3.50 5.38 -5.81
CA CYS A 85 -2.28 5.48 -6.61
C CYS A 85 -1.03 5.82 -5.80
N GLY A 86 -1.12 5.93 -4.46
CA GLY A 86 0.01 6.25 -3.59
C GLY A 86 0.53 7.69 -3.72
N GLY A 87 -0.19 8.57 -4.42
CA GLY A 87 0.25 9.92 -4.72
C GLY A 87 0.02 10.91 -3.57
N LEU A 88 0.85 10.90 -2.55
CA LEU A 88 0.77 11.81 -1.39
C LEU A 88 0.83 13.30 -1.74
N ILE A 89 1.36 13.64 -2.91
CA ILE A 89 1.49 15.03 -3.36
C ILE A 89 0.15 15.66 -3.73
N PHE A 90 -0.85 14.89 -4.17
CA PHE A 90 -2.10 15.43 -4.71
C PHE A 90 -2.91 16.26 -3.71
N PRO A 91 -3.11 15.87 -2.45
CA PRO A 91 -3.78 16.71 -1.45
C PRO A 91 -3.05 18.04 -1.22
N ILE A 92 -1.73 18.03 -1.24
CA ILE A 92 -0.91 19.24 -1.08
C ILE A 92 -1.07 20.15 -2.28
N LEU A 93 -1.02 19.60 -3.50
CA LEU A 93 -1.23 20.36 -4.74
C LEU A 93 -2.62 20.99 -4.78
N LEU A 94 -3.67 20.26 -4.36
CA LEU A 94 -5.01 20.82 -4.28
C LEU A 94 -5.06 21.99 -3.30
N TRP A 95 -4.48 21.81 -2.10
CA TRP A 95 -4.52 22.85 -1.06
C TRP A 95 -3.74 24.10 -1.48
N VAL A 96 -2.45 23.94 -1.76
CA VAL A 96 -1.59 25.05 -2.15
C VAL A 96 -2.04 25.68 -3.47
N GLY A 97 -2.41 24.86 -4.46
CA GLY A 97 -2.88 25.36 -5.76
C GLY A 97 -4.17 26.16 -5.66
N SER A 98 -5.13 25.71 -4.84
CA SER A 98 -6.37 26.47 -4.62
C SER A 98 -6.11 27.77 -3.85
N ASP A 99 -5.16 27.78 -2.92
CA ASP A 99 -4.79 28.97 -2.17
C ASP A 99 -4.09 30.00 -3.09
N LEU A 100 -3.10 29.58 -3.86
CA LEU A 100 -2.42 30.42 -4.84
C LEU A 100 -3.40 31.02 -5.87
N LEU A 101 -4.37 30.21 -6.32
CA LEU A 101 -5.40 30.69 -7.24
C LEU A 101 -6.31 31.72 -6.58
N ALA A 102 -6.68 31.50 -5.31
CA ALA A 102 -7.46 32.48 -4.56
C ALA A 102 -6.72 33.81 -4.38
N VAL A 103 -5.43 33.77 -4.07
CA VAL A 103 -4.54 34.93 -3.97
C VAL A 103 -4.46 35.68 -5.31
N ALA A 104 -4.32 34.94 -6.42
CA ALA A 104 -4.29 35.56 -7.76
C ALA A 104 -5.60 36.21 -8.17
N LEU A 105 -6.75 35.77 -7.60
CA LEU A 105 -8.07 36.36 -7.80
C LEU A 105 -8.40 37.43 -6.78
N ALA A 106 -7.54 37.69 -5.79
CA ALA A 106 -7.75 38.71 -4.77
C ALA A 106 -7.86 40.10 -5.40
N ARG A 107 -8.76 40.90 -4.83
CA ARG A 107 -8.99 42.29 -5.19
C ARG A 107 -8.62 43.22 -4.02
N ASP A 108 -8.76 44.50 -4.23
CA ASP A 108 -8.46 45.52 -3.21
C ASP A 108 -9.33 45.38 -1.95
N THR A 109 -10.46 44.70 -2.04
CA THR A 109 -11.38 44.46 -0.93
C THR A 109 -11.53 42.96 -0.65
N VAL A 110 -11.49 42.61 0.63
CA VAL A 110 -11.66 41.22 1.13
C VAL A 110 -12.94 41.17 1.97
N LEU A 111 -13.70 40.10 1.88
CA LEU A 111 -14.86 39.86 2.71
C LEU A 111 -14.47 39.72 4.19
N GLU A 112 -14.77 40.73 5.01
CA GLU A 112 -14.43 40.71 6.45
C GLU A 112 -15.07 39.54 7.21
N ALA A 113 -16.28 39.14 6.78
CA ALA A 113 -16.96 37.98 7.36
C ALA A 113 -16.34 36.63 6.99
N ALA A 114 -15.32 36.57 6.11
CA ALA A 114 -14.69 35.32 5.71
C ALA A 114 -14.05 34.61 6.91
N GLY A 115 -13.36 35.33 7.80
CA GLY A 115 -12.75 34.76 8.99
C GLY A 115 -13.75 33.97 9.85
N PRO A 116 -14.82 34.58 10.36
CA PRO A 116 -15.84 33.87 11.13
C PRO A 116 -16.52 32.74 10.35
N ILE A 117 -16.91 32.98 9.08
CA ILE A 117 -17.60 31.98 8.24
C ILE A 117 -16.73 30.72 8.10
N VAL A 118 -15.46 30.88 7.71
CA VAL A 118 -14.54 29.75 7.49
C VAL A 118 -14.21 29.03 8.81
N THR A 119 -14.03 29.80 9.90
CA THR A 119 -13.81 29.24 11.23
C THR A 119 -14.98 28.36 11.67
N VAL A 120 -16.21 28.84 11.54
CA VAL A 120 -17.41 28.07 11.88
C VAL A 120 -17.52 26.84 10.98
N ALA A 121 -17.24 26.95 9.68
CA ALA A 121 -17.24 25.80 8.76
C ALA A 121 -16.21 24.75 9.18
N CYS A 122 -15.00 25.16 9.59
CA CYS A 122 -13.98 24.24 10.13
C CYS A 122 -14.45 23.54 11.39
N ILE A 123 -15.02 24.26 12.36
CA ILE A 123 -15.53 23.68 13.61
C ILE A 123 -16.62 22.66 13.32
N LEU A 124 -17.59 23.01 12.45
CA LEU A 124 -18.67 22.11 12.06
C LEU A 124 -18.13 20.87 11.33
N GLY A 125 -17.17 21.06 10.40
CA GLY A 125 -16.54 19.96 9.69
C GLY A 125 -15.81 19.01 10.63
N ILE A 126 -14.99 19.52 11.54
CA ILE A 126 -14.26 18.71 12.53
C ILE A 126 -15.25 17.97 13.44
N THR A 127 -16.27 18.65 13.92
CA THR A 127 -17.31 18.05 14.77
C THR A 127 -18.03 16.92 14.05
N TYR A 128 -18.43 17.15 12.80
CA TYR A 128 -19.07 16.14 11.95
C TYR A 128 -18.19 14.92 11.71
N VAL A 129 -16.93 15.12 11.30
CA VAL A 129 -15.99 14.03 11.08
C VAL A 129 -15.71 13.26 12.38
N THR A 130 -15.57 13.95 13.50
CA THR A 130 -15.38 13.32 14.80
C THR A 130 -16.59 12.46 15.19
N TRP A 131 -17.79 12.99 15.01
CA TRP A 131 -19.03 12.27 15.27
C TRP A 131 -19.16 11.03 14.36
N GLN A 132 -18.95 11.17 13.07
CA GLN A 132 -18.94 10.06 12.10
C GLN A 132 -17.93 8.97 12.50
N THR A 133 -16.72 9.37 12.87
CA THR A 133 -15.67 8.44 13.29
C THR A 133 -16.05 7.70 14.57
N GLN A 134 -16.66 8.40 15.56
CA GLN A 134 -17.12 7.76 16.79
C GLN A 134 -18.24 6.76 16.51
N THR A 135 -19.21 7.12 15.67
CA THR A 135 -20.31 6.23 15.28
C THR A 135 -19.78 4.99 14.55
N ALA A 136 -18.88 5.19 13.56
CA ALA A 136 -18.25 4.09 12.84
C ALA A 136 -17.45 3.15 13.78
N ASN A 137 -16.74 3.72 14.78
CA ASN A 137 -16.01 2.92 15.76
C ASN A 137 -16.97 2.10 16.65
N GLN A 138 -18.11 2.66 17.06
CA GLN A 138 -19.12 1.92 17.84
C GLN A 138 -19.74 0.79 17.03
N GLU A 139 -20.05 1.03 15.76
CA GLU A 139 -20.54 -0.02 14.86
C GLU A 139 -19.49 -1.11 14.62
N ALA A 140 -18.23 -0.72 14.42
CA ALA A 140 -17.13 -1.66 14.26
C ALA A 140 -16.96 -2.55 15.54
N GLU A 141 -17.14 -1.97 16.73
CA GLU A 141 -17.11 -2.70 18.00
C GLU A 141 -18.22 -3.75 18.06
N LYS A 142 -19.46 -3.35 17.75
CA LYS A 142 -20.61 -4.28 17.69
C LYS A 142 -20.37 -5.42 16.68
N ARG A 143 -19.90 -5.09 15.49
CA ARG A 143 -19.57 -6.09 14.45
C ARG A 143 -18.46 -7.03 14.91
N ARG A 144 -17.47 -6.52 15.63
CA ARG A 144 -16.38 -7.33 16.20
C ARG A 144 -16.93 -8.33 17.24
N GLU A 145 -17.81 -7.89 18.12
CA GLU A 145 -18.45 -8.76 19.12
C GLU A 145 -19.29 -9.86 18.46
N GLN A 146 -20.10 -9.47 17.46
CA GLN A 146 -20.89 -10.42 16.68
C GLN A 146 -20.01 -11.45 15.96
N ARG A 147 -18.92 -11.00 15.32
CA ARG A 147 -17.97 -11.90 14.66
C ARG A 147 -17.28 -12.84 15.66
N ASN A 148 -16.87 -12.32 16.81
CA ASN A 148 -16.25 -13.15 17.83
C ASN A 148 -17.21 -14.22 18.37
N ALA A 149 -18.48 -13.86 18.61
CA ALA A 149 -19.51 -14.83 19.00
C ALA A 149 -19.74 -15.87 17.88
N TYR A 150 -19.88 -15.42 16.63
CA TYR A 150 -20.00 -16.32 15.48
C TYR A 150 -18.81 -17.26 15.33
N LEU A 151 -17.58 -16.76 15.46
CA LEU A 151 -16.36 -17.56 15.30
C LEU A 151 -16.26 -18.66 16.34
N VAL A 152 -16.64 -18.39 17.59
CA VAL A 152 -16.67 -19.41 18.65
C VAL A 152 -17.63 -20.55 18.27
N ASN A 153 -18.85 -20.20 17.87
CA ASN A 153 -19.86 -21.18 17.48
C ASN A 153 -19.43 -21.94 16.21
N ALA A 154 -18.94 -21.23 15.20
CA ALA A 154 -18.48 -21.85 13.94
C ALA A 154 -17.31 -22.81 14.17
N VAL A 155 -16.37 -22.48 15.05
CA VAL A 155 -15.27 -23.40 15.40
C VAL A 155 -15.81 -24.64 16.10
N GLN A 156 -16.74 -24.50 17.06
CA GLN A 156 -17.33 -25.63 17.73
C GLN A 156 -18.12 -26.52 16.76
N GLU A 157 -18.95 -25.92 15.90
CA GLU A 157 -19.69 -26.65 14.85
C GLU A 157 -18.77 -27.38 13.88
N ASN A 158 -17.70 -26.73 13.44
CA ASN A 158 -16.73 -27.33 12.54
C ASN A 158 -15.94 -28.47 13.24
N GLN A 159 -15.59 -28.29 14.51
CA GLN A 159 -14.98 -29.37 15.29
C GLN A 159 -15.93 -30.56 15.47
N ALA A 160 -17.24 -30.31 15.70
CA ALA A 160 -18.24 -31.36 15.81
C ALA A 160 -18.51 -32.06 14.46
N LYS A 161 -18.37 -31.35 13.34
CA LYS A 161 -18.51 -31.87 11.96
C LYS A 161 -17.19 -32.36 11.37
N ALA A 162 -16.06 -32.14 12.07
CA ALA A 162 -14.76 -32.59 11.60
C ALA A 162 -14.82 -34.11 11.41
N GLN A 163 -14.67 -34.54 10.18
CA GLN A 163 -14.46 -35.96 9.92
C GLN A 163 -13.22 -36.42 10.67
N PRO A 164 -13.22 -37.64 11.19
CA PRO A 164 -12.03 -38.19 11.80
C PRO A 164 -10.85 -38.01 10.83
N ALA A 165 -9.73 -37.55 11.36
CA ALA A 165 -8.53 -37.38 10.54
C ALA A 165 -8.32 -38.66 9.71
N PRO A 166 -8.04 -38.53 8.41
CA PRO A 166 -7.78 -39.69 7.58
C PRO A 166 -6.69 -40.54 8.24
N PRO A 167 -6.74 -41.86 8.08
CA PRO A 167 -5.77 -42.75 8.71
C PRO A 167 -4.36 -42.25 8.46
N PRO A 168 -3.43 -42.37 9.42
CA PRO A 168 -2.04 -41.98 9.19
C PRO A 168 -1.50 -42.64 7.93
N GLY A 169 -1.13 -41.83 6.94
CA GLY A 169 -0.63 -42.30 5.64
C GLY A 169 -1.59 -42.14 4.46
N SER A 170 -2.89 -41.87 4.65
CA SER A 170 -3.79 -41.53 3.54
C SER A 170 -3.88 -40.01 3.40
N ARG A 171 -3.26 -39.47 2.37
CA ARG A 171 -3.35 -38.04 1.99
C ARG A 171 -3.97 -37.97 0.61
N GLU A 172 -5.29 -37.79 0.57
CA GLU A 172 -6.01 -37.62 -0.69
C GLU A 172 -6.52 -36.18 -0.79
N ALA A 173 -6.33 -35.56 -1.94
CA ALA A 173 -6.88 -34.28 -2.25
C ALA A 173 -8.36 -34.44 -2.68
N ASP A 174 -9.23 -33.61 -2.14
CA ASP A 174 -10.62 -33.54 -2.60
C ASP A 174 -10.76 -32.89 -3.98
N GLU A 175 -11.93 -33.03 -4.59
CA GLU A 175 -12.20 -32.47 -5.91
C GLU A 175 -11.98 -30.97 -5.98
N ARG A 176 -12.30 -30.24 -4.92
CA ARG A 176 -12.09 -28.78 -4.86
C ARG A 176 -10.61 -28.44 -4.86
N THR A 177 -9.82 -29.13 -4.08
CA THR A 177 -8.35 -28.99 -4.06
C THR A 177 -7.74 -29.30 -5.42
N LEU A 178 -8.23 -30.36 -6.11
CA LEU A 178 -7.74 -30.71 -7.45
C LEU A 178 -8.11 -29.67 -8.51
N ARG A 179 -9.31 -29.10 -8.46
CA ARG A 179 -9.73 -28.01 -9.37
C ARG A 179 -8.89 -26.75 -9.14
N PHE A 180 -8.62 -26.42 -7.90
CA PHE A 180 -7.77 -25.28 -7.55
C PHE A 180 -6.33 -25.54 -8.01
N LEU A 181 -5.79 -26.71 -7.76
CA LEU A 181 -4.48 -27.13 -8.27
C LEU A 181 -4.39 -26.98 -9.79
N GLN A 182 -5.41 -27.43 -10.54
CA GLN A 182 -5.43 -27.29 -11.98
C GLN A 182 -5.28 -25.84 -12.42
N TRP A 183 -6.04 -24.93 -11.81
CA TRP A 183 -5.95 -23.49 -12.10
C TRP A 183 -4.57 -22.92 -11.83
N VAL A 184 -3.96 -23.22 -10.68
CA VAL A 184 -2.61 -22.72 -10.33
C VAL A 184 -1.55 -23.32 -11.26
N LEU A 185 -1.73 -24.59 -11.68
CA LEU A 185 -0.84 -25.22 -12.66
C LEU A 185 -0.92 -24.52 -14.02
N GLU A 186 -2.10 -24.15 -14.49
CA GLU A 186 -2.27 -23.42 -15.75
C GLU A 186 -1.55 -22.07 -15.70
N LEU A 187 -1.61 -21.36 -14.57
CA LEU A 187 -0.84 -20.13 -14.36
C LEU A 187 0.66 -20.35 -14.50
N GLY A 188 1.18 -21.40 -13.87
CA GLY A 188 2.61 -21.68 -13.83
C GLY A 188 3.17 -22.31 -15.10
N LEU A 189 2.37 -23.12 -15.80
CA LEU A 189 2.78 -23.82 -17.03
C LEU A 189 2.57 -22.98 -18.30
N SER A 190 1.81 -21.90 -18.26
CA SER A 190 1.66 -20.98 -19.39
C SER A 190 2.99 -20.30 -19.72
N PRO A 191 3.21 -19.86 -20.97
CA PRO A 191 4.42 -19.14 -21.38
C PRO A 191 4.76 -17.97 -20.44
N ILE A 192 6.03 -17.66 -20.26
CA ILE A 192 6.49 -16.61 -19.29
C ILE A 192 5.85 -15.24 -19.59
N ASP A 193 5.62 -14.95 -20.86
CA ASP A 193 5.00 -13.68 -21.29
C ASP A 193 3.47 -13.72 -21.34
N ASP A 194 2.86 -14.87 -21.06
CA ASP A 194 1.40 -15.00 -21.05
C ASP A 194 0.83 -14.77 -19.65
N PHE A 195 0.09 -13.68 -19.51
CA PHE A 195 -0.61 -13.28 -18.29
C PHE A 195 -2.12 -13.24 -18.47
N SER A 196 -2.66 -13.88 -19.50
CA SER A 196 -4.10 -13.86 -19.81
C SER A 196 -4.97 -14.39 -18.68
N TYR A 197 -4.45 -15.35 -17.91
CA TYR A 197 -5.13 -15.90 -16.73
C TYR A 197 -5.08 -15.04 -15.48
N HIS A 198 -4.22 -14.02 -15.47
CA HIS A 198 -3.96 -13.18 -14.30
C HIS A 198 -4.70 -11.84 -14.31
N ASP A 199 -5.13 -11.36 -15.47
CA ASP A 199 -5.62 -9.99 -15.65
C ASP A 199 -7.08 -9.78 -15.23
N VAL A 200 -7.78 -10.82 -14.82
CA VAL A 200 -9.26 -10.81 -14.76
C VAL A 200 -9.79 -10.17 -13.47
N ILE A 201 -8.98 -10.03 -12.42
CA ILE A 201 -9.53 -9.80 -11.07
C ILE A 201 -9.41 -8.36 -10.59
N ASP A 202 -8.46 -7.56 -11.07
CA ASP A 202 -8.34 -6.19 -10.58
C ASP A 202 -7.71 -5.22 -11.60
N GLN A 203 -8.56 -4.42 -12.21
CA GLN A 203 -8.13 -3.38 -13.15
C GLN A 203 -7.41 -2.21 -12.47
N PHE A 204 -7.57 -2.06 -11.16
CA PHE A 204 -6.99 -0.97 -10.38
C PHE A 204 -5.71 -1.36 -9.64
N GLN A 205 -5.54 -2.64 -9.34
CA GLN A 205 -4.33 -3.16 -8.71
C GLN A 205 -3.59 -4.11 -9.65
N THR A 206 -2.83 -3.56 -10.55
CA THR A 206 -1.90 -4.33 -11.36
C THR A 206 -0.85 -5.05 -10.49
N SER A 207 -0.68 -4.66 -9.23
CA SER A 207 0.01 -5.41 -8.18
C SER A 207 -0.64 -6.77 -7.87
N ALA A 208 -1.92 -6.96 -8.18
CA ALA A 208 -2.61 -8.23 -7.98
C ALA A 208 -1.94 -9.40 -8.72
N ILE A 209 -1.36 -9.16 -9.90
CA ILE A 209 -0.58 -10.17 -10.63
C ILE A 209 0.55 -10.73 -9.77
N ARG A 210 1.27 -9.89 -9.03
CA ARG A 210 2.38 -10.32 -8.16
C ARG A 210 1.89 -11.23 -7.04
N TYR A 211 0.79 -10.85 -6.39
CA TYR A 211 0.21 -11.68 -5.34
C TYR A 211 -0.25 -13.04 -5.87
N GLN A 212 -0.87 -13.09 -7.04
CA GLN A 212 -1.24 -14.36 -7.66
C GLN A 212 -0.02 -15.24 -7.94
N LEU A 213 1.06 -14.66 -8.46
CA LEU A 213 2.31 -15.39 -8.71
C LEU A 213 2.91 -15.94 -7.42
N TYR A 214 3.08 -15.09 -6.39
CA TYR A 214 3.69 -15.52 -5.13
C TYR A 214 2.83 -16.51 -4.38
N GLN A 215 1.53 -16.26 -4.27
CA GLN A 215 0.61 -17.20 -3.63
C GLN A 215 0.57 -18.53 -4.39
N GLY A 216 0.55 -18.49 -5.72
CA GLY A 216 0.62 -19.70 -6.53
C GLY A 216 1.86 -20.53 -6.24
N ILE A 217 3.03 -19.91 -6.06
CA ILE A 217 4.26 -20.62 -5.66
C ILE A 217 4.07 -21.29 -4.29
N TYR A 218 3.58 -20.55 -3.30
CA TYR A 218 3.41 -21.06 -1.93
C TYR A 218 2.41 -22.21 -1.88
N GLU A 219 1.33 -22.09 -2.61
CA GLU A 219 0.29 -23.12 -2.65
C GLU A 219 0.73 -24.38 -3.38
N LEU A 220 1.46 -24.25 -4.51
CA LEU A 220 2.02 -25.42 -5.20
C LEU A 220 3.05 -26.14 -4.33
N THR A 221 3.95 -25.40 -3.68
CA THR A 221 4.96 -26.00 -2.81
C THR A 221 4.32 -26.64 -1.57
N ALA A 222 3.28 -26.01 -0.98
CA ALA A 222 2.50 -26.59 0.10
C ALA A 222 1.76 -27.85 -0.33
N TYR A 223 1.14 -27.83 -1.51
CA TYR A 223 0.46 -28.98 -2.10
C TYR A 223 1.46 -30.14 -2.34
N GLN A 224 2.60 -29.85 -2.98
CA GLN A 224 3.62 -30.85 -3.22
C GLN A 224 4.11 -31.49 -1.92
N ASN A 225 4.46 -30.68 -0.93
CA ASN A 225 4.93 -31.17 0.37
C ASN A 225 3.87 -32.01 1.09
N HIS A 226 2.59 -31.65 0.96
CA HIS A 226 1.53 -32.33 1.71
C HIS A 226 1.03 -33.60 1.01
N TYR A 227 0.76 -33.53 -0.31
CA TYR A 227 0.09 -34.61 -1.03
C TYR A 227 1.05 -35.52 -1.81
N CYS A 228 2.12 -34.95 -2.37
CA CYS A 228 3.01 -35.71 -3.27
C CYS A 228 4.49 -35.26 -3.16
N PRO A 229 5.13 -35.39 -1.98
CA PRO A 229 6.46 -34.82 -1.72
C PRO A 229 7.58 -35.34 -2.63
N ASN A 230 7.39 -36.49 -3.25
CA ASN A 230 8.38 -37.09 -4.15
C ASN A 230 8.07 -36.89 -5.65
N PHE A 231 7.00 -36.11 -5.95
CA PHE A 231 6.60 -35.86 -7.32
C PHE A 231 7.16 -34.52 -7.82
N HIS A 232 8.09 -34.58 -8.78
CA HIS A 232 8.76 -33.40 -9.31
C HIS A 232 8.25 -32.95 -10.70
N GLY A 233 7.48 -33.73 -11.39
CA GLY A 233 7.05 -33.55 -12.77
C GLY A 233 6.53 -32.15 -13.14
N TYR A 234 5.26 -32.03 -13.41
CA TYR A 234 4.63 -30.74 -13.79
C TYR A 234 4.56 -29.73 -12.65
N LEU A 235 4.51 -30.18 -11.37
CA LEU A 235 4.51 -29.29 -10.21
C LEU A 235 5.76 -28.42 -10.19
N SER A 236 6.94 -29.02 -10.23
CA SER A 236 8.21 -28.30 -10.24
C SER A 236 8.36 -27.37 -11.45
N LYS A 237 7.78 -27.74 -12.61
CA LYS A 237 7.74 -26.87 -13.78
C LYS A 237 6.85 -25.65 -13.56
N ALA A 238 5.67 -25.85 -12.96
CA ALA A 238 4.73 -24.77 -12.69
C ALA A 238 5.28 -23.81 -11.63
N GLU A 239 5.85 -24.31 -10.54
CA GLU A 239 6.51 -23.51 -9.50
C GLU A 239 7.63 -22.64 -10.11
N ARG A 240 8.47 -23.23 -10.93
CA ARG A 240 9.51 -22.51 -11.65
C ARG A 240 8.93 -21.44 -12.58
N GLY A 241 7.90 -21.79 -13.36
CA GLY A 241 7.24 -20.86 -14.26
C GLY A 241 6.68 -19.64 -13.53
N LEU A 242 6.10 -19.81 -12.34
CA LEU A 242 5.63 -18.71 -11.51
C LEU A 242 6.78 -17.84 -10.98
N ILE A 243 7.90 -18.46 -10.55
CA ILE A 243 9.11 -17.71 -10.12
C ILE A 243 9.67 -16.89 -11.29
N GLU A 244 9.84 -17.51 -12.46
CA GLU A 244 10.37 -16.84 -13.65
C GLU A 244 9.45 -15.72 -14.16
N LYS A 245 8.12 -15.92 -14.11
CA LYS A 245 7.13 -14.84 -14.39
C LYS A 245 7.28 -13.66 -13.43
N SER A 246 7.54 -13.93 -12.16
CA SER A 246 7.72 -12.89 -11.13
C SER A 246 8.92 -11.97 -11.42
N MET A 247 9.95 -12.49 -12.10
CA MET A 247 11.13 -11.74 -12.51
C MET A 247 11.01 -11.10 -13.90
N SER A 248 9.89 -11.35 -14.61
CA SER A 248 9.69 -10.90 -15.98
C SER A 248 9.51 -9.39 -16.12
N LYS A 249 9.77 -8.86 -17.31
CA LYS A 249 9.66 -7.44 -17.65
C LYS A 249 8.28 -6.86 -17.27
N ARG A 250 7.19 -7.59 -17.49
CA ARG A 250 5.85 -7.12 -17.17
C ARG A 250 5.67 -6.83 -15.68
N VAL A 251 6.10 -7.74 -14.83
CA VAL A 251 6.00 -7.59 -13.37
C VAL A 251 6.96 -6.54 -12.85
N MET A 252 8.22 -6.58 -13.29
CA MET A 252 9.26 -5.68 -12.80
C MET A 252 9.10 -4.24 -13.31
N ASN A 253 8.66 -4.04 -14.54
CA ASN A 253 8.40 -2.71 -15.09
C ASN A 253 7.24 -2.02 -14.36
N PHE A 254 6.19 -2.77 -14.06
CA PHE A 254 5.08 -2.26 -13.26
C PHE A 254 5.57 -1.84 -11.86
N TRP A 255 6.40 -2.67 -11.22
CA TRP A 255 6.99 -2.35 -9.92
C TRP A 255 7.83 -1.08 -9.93
N LYS A 256 8.59 -0.84 -11.00
CA LYS A 256 9.33 0.41 -11.21
C LYS A 256 8.40 1.63 -11.12
N TRP A 257 7.26 1.59 -11.79
CA TRP A 257 6.30 2.69 -11.78
C TRP A 257 5.64 2.88 -10.41
N GLU A 258 5.26 1.80 -9.75
CA GLU A 258 4.68 1.85 -8.40
C GLU A 258 5.68 2.44 -7.39
N SER A 259 6.95 2.03 -7.47
CA SER A 259 8.02 2.58 -6.64
C SER A 259 8.26 4.06 -6.91
N LEU A 260 8.20 4.48 -8.17
CA LEU A 260 8.30 5.89 -8.55
C LEU A 260 7.17 6.72 -7.94
N MET A 261 5.94 6.24 -8.04
CA MET A 261 4.76 6.91 -7.48
C MET A 261 4.83 7.04 -5.96
N GLY A 262 5.31 6.01 -5.27
CA GLY A 262 5.49 6.02 -3.81
C GLY A 262 6.56 6.99 -3.30
N LYS A 263 7.45 7.46 -4.15
CA LYS A 263 8.52 8.43 -3.79
C LYS A 263 8.09 9.90 -3.81
N PHE A 264 6.93 10.22 -4.35
CA PHE A 264 6.39 11.58 -4.28
C PHE A 264 5.86 11.89 -2.86
N THR A 265 6.78 12.03 -1.91
CA THR A 265 6.46 12.32 -0.52
C THR A 265 7.28 13.52 -0.04
N LEU A 266 6.76 14.20 0.99
CA LEU A 266 7.47 15.33 1.61
C LEU A 266 8.71 14.88 2.41
N ASP A 267 8.76 13.61 2.79
CA ASP A 267 9.89 13.01 3.51
C ASP A 267 10.96 12.46 2.56
N TRP A 268 10.85 12.75 1.28
CA TRP A 268 11.84 12.33 0.31
C TRP A 268 13.16 13.07 0.54
N ASP A 269 14.18 12.30 0.85
CA ASP A 269 15.54 12.81 0.99
C ASP A 269 16.30 12.56 -0.33
N PRO A 270 16.56 13.60 -1.14
CA PRO A 270 17.26 13.46 -2.41
C PRO A 270 18.74 13.07 -2.22
N VAL A 271 19.29 13.23 -1.02
CA VAL A 271 20.69 12.89 -0.71
C VAL A 271 20.86 11.38 -0.51
N LYS A 272 19.81 10.67 -0.15
CA LYS A 272 19.81 9.22 -0.13
C LYS A 272 19.62 8.70 -1.54
N GLU A 273 20.71 8.58 -2.28
CA GLU A 273 20.74 8.07 -3.66
C GLU A 273 20.00 6.73 -3.80
N ASP A 274 20.02 5.92 -2.76
CA ASP A 274 19.28 4.66 -2.66
C ASP A 274 17.75 4.83 -2.75
N ASN A 275 17.24 6.04 -2.58
CA ASN A 275 15.85 6.39 -2.74
C ASN A 275 15.50 6.95 -4.12
N ILE A 276 16.50 7.25 -4.94
CA ILE A 276 16.27 7.68 -6.31
C ILE A 276 15.83 6.47 -7.13
N VAL A 277 14.72 6.58 -7.84
CA VAL A 277 14.30 5.55 -8.79
C VAL A 277 15.22 5.62 -10.01
N SER A 278 16.43 5.12 -9.85
CA SER A 278 17.24 4.64 -10.96
C SER A 278 16.65 3.31 -11.45
N GLU A 279 17.03 2.85 -12.62
CA GLU A 279 16.70 1.49 -13.05
C GLU A 279 17.21 0.46 -12.05
N ALA A 280 18.37 0.69 -11.43
CA ALA A 280 18.91 -0.11 -10.35
C ALA A 280 18.01 -0.15 -9.10
N SER A 281 17.34 0.95 -8.76
CA SER A 281 16.44 1.00 -7.60
C SER A 281 15.11 0.29 -7.83
N ALA A 282 14.78 -0.08 -9.03
CA ALA A 282 13.63 -0.94 -9.33
C ALA A 282 13.95 -2.43 -9.09
N VAL A 283 15.21 -2.77 -8.84
CA VAL A 283 15.63 -4.14 -8.58
C VAL A 283 15.66 -4.40 -7.07
N PRO A 284 15.22 -5.56 -6.64
CA PRO A 284 14.86 -5.81 -5.24
C PRO A 284 15.99 -5.71 -4.23
N VAL A 285 17.23 -5.81 -4.65
CA VAL A 285 18.31 -6.25 -3.75
C VAL A 285 19.10 -5.10 -3.14
N GLU A 286 19.21 -3.96 -3.82
CA GLU A 286 20.12 -2.89 -3.39
C GLU A 286 19.42 -1.65 -2.81
N THR A 287 18.11 -1.66 -2.75
CA THR A 287 17.35 -0.49 -2.31
C THR A 287 16.68 -0.70 -0.98
N ASN A 288 16.71 0.32 -0.14
CA ASN A 288 16.10 0.33 1.19
C ASN A 288 14.55 0.21 1.19
N SER A 289 13.91 -0.21 0.10
CA SER A 289 12.47 -0.03 -0.01
C SER A 289 11.68 -1.11 -0.76
N LEU A 290 12.14 -2.37 -0.83
CA LEU A 290 11.48 -3.35 -1.70
C LEU A 290 11.24 -4.73 -1.09
N GLN A 291 10.87 -4.78 0.17
CA GLN A 291 10.55 -6.03 0.88
C GLN A 291 9.45 -6.84 0.17
N MET A 292 8.48 -6.18 -0.46
CA MET A 292 7.40 -6.86 -1.17
C MET A 292 7.91 -7.71 -2.35
N VAL A 293 8.94 -7.28 -3.06
CA VAL A 293 9.52 -8.09 -4.14
C VAL A 293 10.56 -9.06 -3.58
N SER A 294 11.55 -8.54 -2.85
CA SER A 294 12.69 -9.33 -2.36
C SER A 294 12.26 -10.44 -1.42
N GLY A 295 11.44 -10.12 -0.41
CA GLY A 295 11.02 -11.11 0.58
C GLY A 295 10.11 -12.19 0.00
N TYR A 296 9.16 -11.81 -0.85
CA TYR A 296 8.24 -12.79 -1.43
C TYR A 296 8.92 -13.73 -2.43
N ILE A 297 9.81 -13.21 -3.27
CA ILE A 297 10.53 -14.07 -4.23
C ILE A 297 11.57 -14.95 -3.51
N LEU A 298 12.21 -14.41 -2.47
CA LEU A 298 13.13 -15.16 -1.61
C LEU A 298 12.43 -16.36 -1.00
N LEU A 299 11.28 -16.14 -0.34
CA LEU A 299 10.49 -17.23 0.23
C LEU A 299 10.04 -18.23 -0.83
N GLY A 300 9.55 -17.76 -1.98
CA GLY A 300 9.11 -18.64 -3.07
C GLY A 300 10.22 -19.51 -3.61
N ALA A 301 11.40 -18.95 -3.87
CA ALA A 301 12.56 -19.70 -4.37
C ALA A 301 13.13 -20.65 -3.31
N ALA A 302 13.11 -20.26 -2.03
CA ALA A 302 13.51 -21.13 -0.93
C ALA A 302 12.58 -22.34 -0.76
N LEU A 303 11.26 -22.11 -0.80
CA LEU A 303 10.26 -23.16 -0.75
C LEU A 303 10.41 -24.14 -1.94
N TYR A 304 10.59 -23.60 -3.15
CA TYR A 304 10.88 -24.40 -4.33
C TYR A 304 12.09 -25.31 -4.12
N GLN A 305 13.22 -24.77 -3.64
CA GLN A 305 14.41 -25.54 -3.36
C GLN A 305 14.16 -26.62 -2.31
N ILE A 306 13.39 -26.33 -1.27
CA ILE A 306 13.07 -27.29 -0.21
C ILE A 306 12.27 -28.48 -0.74
N VAL A 307 11.20 -28.22 -1.52
CA VAL A 307 10.31 -29.30 -1.98
C VAL A 307 10.83 -30.04 -3.19
N THR A 308 11.59 -29.38 -4.07
CA THR A 308 12.12 -30.01 -5.30
C THR A 308 13.52 -30.57 -5.17
N ARG A 309 14.28 -30.11 -4.18
CA ARG A 309 15.73 -30.39 -4.04
C ARG A 309 16.56 -29.83 -5.21
N ASP A 310 16.02 -28.91 -5.98
CA ASP A 310 16.68 -28.25 -7.11
C ASP A 310 17.28 -26.92 -6.63
N ASP A 311 18.61 -26.85 -6.61
CA ASP A 311 19.41 -25.72 -6.11
C ASP A 311 19.65 -24.63 -7.16
N ARG A 312 18.90 -24.64 -8.28
CA ARG A 312 19.15 -23.74 -9.41
C ARG A 312 19.22 -22.26 -9.02
N TYR A 313 18.34 -21.81 -8.12
CA TYR A 313 18.29 -20.42 -7.69
C TYR A 313 19.33 -20.06 -6.61
N ALA A 314 20.02 -21.04 -6.05
CA ALA A 314 21.17 -20.83 -5.17
C ALA A 314 22.49 -20.65 -5.95
N LYS A 315 22.51 -20.97 -7.24
CA LYS A 315 23.68 -20.78 -8.08
C LYS A 315 23.89 -19.30 -8.39
N GLU A 316 25.13 -18.88 -8.38
CA GLU A 316 25.51 -17.49 -8.64
C GLU A 316 24.85 -16.95 -9.92
N ASN A 317 24.25 -15.77 -9.84
CA ASN A 317 23.61 -15.08 -10.95
C ASN A 317 22.47 -15.83 -11.67
N SER A 318 21.83 -16.78 -10.99
CA SER A 318 20.80 -17.66 -11.58
C SER A 318 19.42 -17.02 -11.71
N MET A 319 19.17 -15.92 -11.04
CA MET A 319 17.90 -15.18 -11.04
C MET A 319 18.06 -13.88 -11.83
N GLU A 320 17.45 -13.80 -13.01
CA GLU A 320 17.54 -12.61 -13.87
C GLU A 320 16.24 -11.79 -13.79
N PHE A 321 16.33 -10.61 -13.21
CA PHE A 321 15.23 -9.64 -13.13
C PHE A 321 15.27 -8.71 -14.34
N VAL A 322 14.22 -8.71 -15.13
CA VAL A 322 14.11 -7.90 -16.35
C VAL A 322 13.20 -6.72 -16.08
N VAL A 323 13.77 -5.51 -15.96
CA VAL A 323 13.00 -4.28 -15.73
C VAL A 323 12.62 -3.62 -17.05
N THR A 324 13.60 -3.50 -17.96
CA THR A 324 13.43 -3.06 -19.35
C THR A 324 14.30 -3.91 -20.26
N ASP A 325 14.20 -3.72 -21.57
CA ASP A 325 15.04 -4.47 -22.52
C ASP A 325 16.54 -4.23 -22.31
N GLY A 326 16.90 -3.04 -21.85
CA GLY A 326 18.30 -2.64 -21.54
C GLY A 326 18.70 -2.79 -20.07
N ALA A 327 17.74 -3.04 -19.16
CA ALA A 327 17.98 -3.12 -17.72
C ALA A 327 17.65 -4.51 -17.20
N ARG A 328 18.69 -5.31 -17.04
CA ARG A 328 18.64 -6.69 -16.55
C ARG A 328 19.61 -6.85 -15.40
N TYR A 329 19.16 -7.45 -14.33
CA TYR A 329 19.92 -7.60 -13.10
C TYR A 329 19.93 -9.08 -12.67
N LYS A 330 21.11 -9.56 -12.30
CA LYS A 330 21.30 -10.96 -11.94
C LYS A 330 21.62 -11.08 -10.46
N TYR A 331 20.90 -11.96 -9.83
CA TYR A 331 21.06 -12.32 -8.42
C TYR A 331 20.95 -13.82 -8.24
N ASP A 332 21.05 -14.23 -7.01
CA ASP A 332 20.80 -15.57 -6.54
C ASP A 332 20.12 -15.53 -5.17
N LEU A 333 19.67 -16.68 -4.69
CA LEU A 333 18.96 -16.79 -3.42
C LEU A 333 19.77 -16.23 -2.24
N GLY A 334 21.08 -16.47 -2.22
CA GLY A 334 21.98 -15.99 -1.18
C GLY A 334 22.13 -14.48 -1.19
N SER A 335 22.40 -13.88 -2.35
CA SER A 335 22.59 -12.44 -2.49
C SER A 335 21.31 -11.65 -2.16
N ILE A 336 20.12 -12.18 -2.49
CA ILE A 336 18.84 -11.57 -2.11
C ILE A 336 18.64 -11.67 -0.59
N ALA A 337 18.91 -12.83 0.02
CA ALA A 337 18.79 -13.01 1.46
C ALA A 337 19.72 -12.08 2.24
N ASP A 338 20.98 -11.96 1.82
CA ASP A 338 21.95 -11.07 2.44
C ASP A 338 21.53 -9.59 2.35
N ALA A 339 20.95 -9.19 1.23
CA ALA A 339 20.44 -7.81 1.07
C ALA A 339 19.25 -7.52 1.98
N VAL A 340 18.27 -8.42 2.04
CA VAL A 340 17.12 -8.32 2.95
C VAL A 340 17.59 -8.24 4.39
N PHE A 341 18.49 -9.13 4.79
CA PHE A 341 19.04 -9.14 6.15
C PHE A 341 19.76 -7.84 6.50
N ARG A 342 20.67 -7.36 5.64
CA ARG A 342 21.38 -6.09 5.86
C ARG A 342 20.44 -4.92 6.01
N ASN A 343 19.42 -4.83 5.16
CA ASN A 343 18.46 -3.74 5.18
C ASN A 343 17.57 -3.77 6.44
N MET A 344 17.21 -4.95 6.93
CA MET A 344 16.51 -5.11 8.19
C MET A 344 17.39 -4.73 9.38
N ASP A 345 18.65 -5.16 9.39
CA ASP A 345 19.61 -4.91 10.48
C ASP A 345 19.98 -3.44 10.61
N GLN A 346 20.05 -2.70 9.52
CA GLN A 346 20.31 -1.26 9.50
C GLN A 346 19.14 -0.42 10.03
N ASN A 347 17.94 -0.98 10.12
CA ASN A 347 16.78 -0.28 10.61
C ASN A 347 16.62 -0.49 12.12
N PRO A 348 16.45 0.58 12.94
CA PRO A 348 16.34 0.46 14.40
C PRO A 348 15.16 -0.38 14.89
N TYR A 349 14.18 -0.66 14.02
CA TYR A 349 13.03 -1.52 14.32
C TYR A 349 13.15 -2.93 13.72
N ASN A 350 14.26 -3.25 13.05
CA ASN A 350 14.43 -4.48 12.26
C ASN A 350 13.28 -4.71 11.26
N LEU A 351 12.84 -3.62 10.65
CA LEU A 351 11.77 -3.60 9.64
C LEU A 351 12.32 -3.07 8.33
N TYR A 352 11.77 -3.54 7.25
CA TYR A 352 12.17 -3.18 5.90
C TYR A 352 10.96 -2.58 5.14
N PRO A 353 11.10 -1.43 4.47
CA PRO A 353 10.02 -0.85 3.71
C PRO A 353 9.51 -1.79 2.62
N CYS A 354 8.21 -1.95 2.55
CA CYS A 354 7.53 -2.75 1.53
C CYS A 354 7.50 -2.03 0.20
N GLU A 355 7.01 -0.82 0.22
CA GLU A 355 7.15 0.19 -0.82
C GLU A 355 7.83 1.42 -0.23
N PRO A 356 8.32 2.35 -1.08
CA PRO A 356 8.91 3.60 -0.58
C PRO A 356 7.97 4.28 0.43
N ASN A 357 8.49 4.51 1.63
CA ASN A 357 7.76 5.12 2.76
C ASN A 357 6.64 4.30 3.40
N TRP A 358 6.48 3.02 3.04
CA TRP A 358 5.45 2.16 3.59
C TRP A 358 6.05 0.89 4.20
N ILE A 359 5.74 0.63 5.47
CA ILE A 359 6.14 -0.58 6.18
C ILE A 359 4.90 -1.39 6.50
N TYR A 360 4.78 -2.57 5.87
CA TYR A 360 3.71 -3.52 6.13
C TYR A 360 4.22 -4.72 6.92
N SER A 361 3.48 -5.08 7.96
CA SER A 361 3.85 -6.22 8.81
C SER A 361 3.87 -7.54 8.06
N LEU A 362 2.93 -7.75 7.15
CA LEU A 362 2.85 -8.98 6.35
C LEU A 362 4.11 -9.17 5.51
N CYS A 363 4.53 -8.15 4.77
CA CYS A 363 5.73 -8.21 3.92
C CYS A 363 6.98 -8.50 4.75
N ASN A 364 7.09 -7.89 5.93
CA ASN A 364 8.21 -8.11 6.83
C ASN A 364 8.20 -9.51 7.45
N LEU A 365 7.03 -10.10 7.70
CA LEU A 365 6.93 -11.50 8.17
C LEU A 365 7.33 -12.51 7.09
N VAL A 366 7.01 -12.21 5.84
CA VAL A 366 7.39 -13.07 4.70
C VAL A 366 8.90 -13.03 4.45
N GLY A 367 9.55 -11.88 4.66
CA GLY A 367 10.99 -11.73 4.44
C GLY A 367 11.88 -12.14 5.61
N LYS A 368 11.31 -12.45 6.76
CA LYS A 368 12.02 -13.02 7.92
C LYS A 368 12.05 -14.53 7.90
#